data_52f61bc307d46db48119f70f175ffb98
#
_entry.id   52f61bc307d46db48119f70f175ffb98
#
_cell.length_a   1.000
_cell.length_b   1.000
_cell.length_c   1.000
_cell.angle_alpha   90.00
_cell.angle_beta   90.00
_cell.angle_gamma   90.00
#
_symmetry.space_group_name_H-M   'P 1'
#
loop_
_entity.id
_entity.type
_entity.pdbx_description
1 polymer ?
#
loop_
_entity_poly.entity_id
_entity_poly.type
_entity_poly.pdbx_seq_one_letter_code
_entity_poly.pdbx_strand_id
1 'polypeptide(L)'
;MAASMYIVVEGEDPGFDTFVNGRLLARNEDALERLALRLGVRPLIEFFSADENSMSLLIEEGAGDQELIRRLPPPQWYAAGDGLKTVRALLDALQDEPQQLGSEGEQVLSELLEYAQVLGKARDREMRWHLAVSWR
;
A
#
# COMPACT_ATOMS: atom_id res chain seq x y z
N MET A 1 -2.89 -0.71 -18.84
CA MET A 1 -3.35 -1.36 -17.60
C MET A 1 -3.00 -0.49 -16.42
N ALA A 2 -3.92 -0.36 -15.49
CA ALA A 2 -3.69 0.46 -14.31
C ALA A 2 -3.17 -0.40 -13.17
N ALA A 3 -2.08 0.04 -12.53
CA ALA A 3 -1.61 -0.58 -11.30
C ALA A 3 -2.54 -0.19 -10.15
N SER A 4 -2.64 -1.03 -9.14
CA SER A 4 -3.31 -0.68 -7.90
C SER A 4 -2.49 -1.21 -6.73
N MET A 5 -2.47 -0.46 -5.64
CA MET A 5 -1.81 -0.88 -4.40
C MET A 5 -2.83 -1.43 -3.44
N TYR A 6 -2.50 -2.53 -2.77
CA TYR A 6 -3.42 -3.13 -1.81
C TYR A 6 -2.68 -3.61 -0.57
N ILE A 7 -3.46 -3.85 0.48
CA ILE A 7 -2.94 -4.25 1.79
C ILE A 7 -3.00 -5.78 1.89
N VAL A 8 -1.89 -6.38 2.32
CA VAL A 8 -1.83 -7.79 2.68
C VAL A 8 -1.55 -7.86 4.18
N VAL A 9 -2.43 -8.50 4.92
CA VAL A 9 -2.31 -8.68 6.36
C VAL A 9 -1.81 -10.09 6.63
N GLU A 10 -0.87 -10.24 7.56
CA GLU A 10 -0.32 -11.54 7.93
C GLU A 10 -1.39 -12.44 8.52
N GLY A 11 -1.43 -13.70 8.09
CA GLY A 11 -2.38 -14.69 8.56
C GLY A 11 -3.43 -15.03 7.51
N GLU A 12 -4.14 -16.14 7.72
CA GLU A 12 -5.12 -16.63 6.74
C GLU A 12 -6.47 -15.92 6.86
N ASP A 13 -6.86 -15.56 8.07
CA ASP A 13 -8.16 -14.92 8.33
C ASP A 13 -7.99 -13.82 9.38
N PRO A 14 -7.90 -12.56 8.94
CA PRO A 14 -7.77 -11.45 9.89
C PRO A 14 -9.05 -11.15 10.67
N GLY A 15 -10.20 -11.71 10.25
CA GLY A 15 -11.46 -11.47 10.90
C GLY A 15 -12.14 -10.16 10.52
N PHE A 16 -11.66 -9.48 9.50
CA PHE A 16 -12.27 -8.25 8.97
C PHE A 16 -11.92 -8.12 7.51
N ASP A 17 -12.65 -7.25 6.80
CA ASP A 17 -12.42 -7.01 5.37
C ASP A 17 -11.16 -6.17 5.19
N THR A 18 -10.19 -6.68 4.42
CA THR A 18 -8.95 -5.99 4.11
C THR A 18 -8.96 -5.32 2.74
N PHE A 19 -10.07 -5.43 2.01
CA PHE A 19 -10.16 -4.85 0.68
C PHE A 19 -10.05 -3.33 0.73
N VAL A 20 -9.19 -2.78 -0.11
CA VAL A 20 -9.03 -1.34 -0.31
C VAL A 20 -8.84 -1.06 -1.78
N ASN A 21 -9.36 0.07 -2.23
CA ASN A 21 -9.09 0.55 -3.58
C ASN A 21 -7.81 1.39 -3.52
N GLY A 22 -6.77 0.98 -4.23
CA GLY A 22 -5.48 1.66 -4.24
C GLY A 22 -5.03 2.10 -5.62
N ARG A 23 -5.96 2.28 -6.55
CA ARG A 23 -5.65 2.64 -7.93
C ARG A 23 -5.06 4.05 -8.03
N LEU A 24 -5.66 5.02 -7.34
CA LEU A 24 -5.18 6.39 -7.36
C LEU A 24 -3.93 6.57 -6.50
N LEU A 25 -3.78 5.81 -5.44
CA LEU A 25 -2.53 5.79 -4.67
C LEU A 25 -1.36 5.34 -5.55
N ALA A 26 -1.57 4.30 -6.36
CA ALA A 26 -0.55 3.83 -7.29
C ALA A 26 -0.21 4.88 -8.35
N ARG A 27 -1.23 5.55 -8.89
CA ARG A 27 -1.05 6.59 -9.92
C ARG A 27 -0.28 7.80 -9.39
N ASN A 28 -0.49 8.15 -8.12
CA ASN A 28 0.11 9.32 -7.49
C ASN A 28 1.29 8.96 -6.57
N GLU A 29 1.86 7.75 -6.73
CA GLU A 29 2.90 7.24 -5.83
C GLU A 29 4.09 8.18 -5.72
N ASP A 30 4.59 8.72 -6.83
CA ASP A 30 5.74 9.63 -6.83
C ASP A 30 5.46 10.89 -6.00
N ALA A 31 4.27 11.47 -6.16
CA ALA A 31 3.87 12.66 -5.42
C ALA A 31 3.70 12.34 -3.93
N LEU A 32 3.13 11.19 -3.61
CA LEU A 32 2.93 10.75 -2.23
C LEU A 32 4.26 10.46 -1.54
N GLU A 33 5.22 9.89 -2.26
CA GLU A 33 6.56 9.66 -1.73
C GLU A 33 7.24 10.97 -1.37
N ARG A 34 7.20 11.95 -2.26
CA ARG A 34 7.78 13.28 -2.00
C ARG A 34 7.11 13.96 -0.81
N LEU A 35 5.79 13.83 -0.71
CA LEU A 35 5.06 14.40 0.43
C LEU A 35 5.47 13.73 1.74
N ALA A 36 5.57 12.41 1.76
CA ALA A 36 5.99 11.67 2.95
C ALA A 36 7.38 12.09 3.41
N LEU A 37 8.32 12.23 2.48
CA LEU A 37 9.67 12.67 2.80
C LEU A 37 9.68 14.07 3.39
N ARG A 38 8.86 14.99 2.87
CA ARG A 38 8.71 16.33 3.45
C ARG A 38 8.14 16.30 4.86
N LEU A 39 7.22 15.38 5.11
CA LEU A 39 6.58 15.24 6.43
C LEU A 39 7.45 14.50 7.43
N GLY A 40 8.57 13.93 6.98
CA GLY A 40 9.46 13.18 7.85
C GLY A 40 8.94 11.80 8.22
N VAL A 41 8.07 11.23 7.42
CA VAL A 41 7.54 9.87 7.64
C VAL A 41 8.03 8.94 6.55
N ARG A 42 7.96 7.63 6.83
CA ARG A 42 8.37 6.60 5.88
C ARG A 42 7.39 6.58 4.70
N PRO A 43 7.85 6.67 3.44
CA PRO A 43 6.95 6.59 2.29
C PRO A 43 6.17 5.28 2.25
N LEU A 44 4.92 5.36 1.79
CA LEU A 44 4.03 4.21 1.73
C LEU A 44 4.63 3.08 0.89
N ILE A 45 5.29 3.41 -0.21
CA ILE A 45 5.91 2.42 -1.10
C ILE A 45 7.02 1.59 -0.42
N GLU A 46 7.64 2.10 0.64
CA GLU A 46 8.67 1.37 1.38
C GLU A 46 8.11 0.20 2.19
N PHE A 47 6.79 0.12 2.36
CA PHE A 47 6.13 -1.03 2.97
C PHE A 47 5.87 -2.15 1.95
N PHE A 48 6.25 -1.94 0.71
CA PHE A 48 6.06 -2.93 -0.35
C PHE A 48 6.91 -4.18 -0.08
N SER A 49 6.28 -5.34 -0.30
CA SER A 49 6.97 -6.63 -0.34
C SER A 49 6.36 -7.46 -1.47
N ALA A 50 7.21 -8.00 -2.32
CA ALA A 50 6.73 -8.89 -3.38
C ALA A 50 6.25 -10.20 -2.76
N ASP A 51 5.09 -10.69 -3.22
CA ASP A 51 4.57 -11.99 -2.81
C ASP A 51 4.51 -12.93 -4.02
N GLU A 52 4.32 -14.22 -3.73
CA GLU A 52 4.26 -15.23 -4.80
C GLU A 52 3.14 -14.97 -5.80
N ASN A 53 2.00 -14.48 -5.32
CA ASN A 53 0.85 -14.22 -6.19
C ASN A 53 1.13 -13.10 -7.18
N SER A 54 1.71 -12.00 -6.71
CA SER A 54 2.10 -10.87 -7.57
C SER A 54 3.13 -11.29 -8.59
N MET A 55 4.11 -12.08 -8.18
CA MET A 55 5.18 -12.54 -9.07
C MET A 55 4.66 -13.56 -10.08
N SER A 56 3.74 -14.43 -9.67
CA SER A 56 3.12 -15.39 -10.58
C SER A 56 2.34 -14.67 -11.69
N LEU A 57 1.65 -13.59 -11.36
CA LEU A 57 0.94 -12.78 -12.34
C LEU A 57 1.90 -12.14 -13.34
N LEU A 58 3.03 -11.64 -12.87
CA LEU A 58 4.05 -11.07 -13.75
C LEU A 58 4.62 -12.11 -14.71
N ILE A 59 4.81 -13.34 -14.26
CA ILE A 59 5.30 -14.43 -15.09
C ILE A 59 4.26 -14.80 -16.14
N GLU A 60 2.99 -14.90 -15.77
CA GLU A 60 1.91 -15.17 -16.71
C GLU A 60 1.81 -14.11 -17.80
N GLU A 61 2.18 -12.86 -17.47
CA GLU A 61 2.20 -11.76 -18.42
C GLU A 61 3.54 -11.68 -19.19
N GLY A 62 4.46 -12.62 -18.97
CA GLY A 62 5.73 -12.67 -19.67
C GLY A 62 6.81 -11.76 -19.14
N ALA A 63 6.64 -11.18 -17.95
CA ALA A 63 7.57 -10.22 -17.38
C ALA A 63 8.64 -10.83 -16.50
N GLY A 64 8.69 -12.17 -16.35
CA GLY A 64 9.67 -12.85 -15.52
C GLY A 64 9.63 -14.36 -15.73
N ASP A 65 10.45 -15.09 -14.99
CA ASP A 65 10.48 -16.56 -15.05
C ASP A 65 10.37 -17.16 -13.64
N GLN A 66 10.18 -18.49 -13.62
CA GLN A 66 9.99 -19.23 -12.37
C GLN A 66 11.24 -19.20 -11.46
N GLU A 67 12.42 -19.06 -12.05
CA GLU A 67 13.64 -18.91 -11.26
C GLU A 67 13.64 -17.65 -10.42
N LEU A 68 13.06 -16.60 -10.93
CA LEU A 68 12.94 -15.34 -10.22
C LEU A 68 12.11 -15.53 -8.93
N ILE A 69 11.01 -16.29 -9.00
CA ILE A 69 10.20 -16.60 -7.83
C ILE A 69 11.01 -17.37 -6.77
N ARG A 70 11.79 -18.34 -7.20
CA ARG A 70 12.60 -19.15 -6.30
C ARG A 70 13.70 -18.37 -5.60
N ARG A 71 14.15 -17.27 -6.22
CA ARG A 71 15.20 -16.39 -5.69
C ARG A 71 14.66 -15.26 -4.85
N LEU A 72 13.35 -15.08 -4.78
CA LEU A 72 12.77 -14.03 -3.99
C LEU A 72 13.03 -14.26 -2.51
N PRO A 73 13.37 -13.20 -1.77
CA PRO A 73 13.43 -13.33 -0.32
C PRO A 73 12.03 -13.60 0.22
N PRO A 74 11.92 -14.16 1.43
CA PRO A 74 10.60 -14.30 2.07
C PRO A 74 9.91 -12.95 2.16
N PRO A 75 8.57 -12.91 2.14
CA PRO A 75 7.84 -11.66 2.30
C PRO A 75 8.25 -10.95 3.60
N GLN A 76 8.43 -9.65 3.51
CA GLN A 76 8.71 -8.84 4.68
C GLN A 76 7.40 -8.34 5.27
N TRP A 77 7.33 -8.33 6.60
CA TRP A 77 6.14 -7.91 7.32
C TRP A 77 6.48 -6.74 8.22
N TYR A 78 5.57 -5.79 8.30
CA TYR A 78 5.74 -4.54 9.03
C TYR A 78 4.64 -4.38 10.08
N ALA A 79 4.92 -3.66 11.14
CA ALA A 79 3.90 -3.33 12.12
C ALA A 79 2.82 -2.45 11.49
N ALA A 80 1.56 -2.79 11.72
CA ALA A 80 0.44 -2.01 11.16
C ALA A 80 0.45 -0.58 11.68
N GLY A 81 0.89 -0.35 12.92
CA GLY A 81 1.01 0.99 13.47
C GLY A 81 1.99 1.88 12.71
N ASP A 82 3.06 1.30 12.17
CA ASP A 82 4.03 2.07 11.37
C ASP A 82 3.41 2.53 10.05
N GLY A 83 2.67 1.63 9.38
CA GLY A 83 1.94 1.99 8.16
C GLY A 83 0.85 3.02 8.43
N LEU A 84 0.14 2.85 9.53
CA LEU A 84 -0.91 3.79 9.92
C LEU A 84 -0.36 5.19 10.20
N LYS A 85 0.82 5.28 10.79
CA LYS A 85 1.49 6.57 11.01
C LYS A 85 1.71 7.32 9.70
N THR A 86 2.22 6.62 8.68
CA THR A 86 2.43 7.19 7.35
C THR A 86 1.11 7.63 6.73
N VAL A 87 0.10 6.76 6.75
CA VAL A 87 -1.21 7.06 6.16
C VAL A 87 -1.85 8.26 6.83
N ARG A 88 -1.80 8.35 8.16
CA ARG A 88 -2.36 9.48 8.90
C ARG A 88 -1.65 10.78 8.59
N ALA A 89 -0.33 10.77 8.47
CA ALA A 89 0.42 11.97 8.12
C ALA A 89 0.04 12.47 6.73
N LEU A 90 -0.11 11.56 5.76
CA LEU A 90 -0.55 11.91 4.42
C LEU A 90 -1.98 12.45 4.42
N LEU A 91 -2.87 11.83 5.20
CA LEU A 91 -4.25 12.30 5.33
C LEU A 91 -4.31 13.72 5.86
N ASP A 92 -3.61 14.00 6.93
CA ASP A 92 -3.60 15.33 7.55
C ASP A 92 -3.10 16.39 6.58
N ALA A 93 -2.02 16.11 5.86
CA ALA A 93 -1.45 17.05 4.89
C ALA A 93 -2.40 17.30 3.73
N LEU A 94 -3.07 16.26 3.22
CA LEU A 94 -3.97 16.39 2.09
C LEU A 94 -5.33 16.99 2.48
N GLN A 95 -5.76 16.83 3.74
CA GLN A 95 -6.96 17.49 4.23
C GLN A 95 -6.77 19.01 4.29
N ASP A 96 -5.55 19.45 4.66
CA ASP A 96 -5.24 20.88 4.69
C ASP A 96 -5.11 21.45 3.29
N GLU A 97 -4.52 20.72 2.35
CA GLU A 97 -4.29 21.19 0.98
C GLU A 97 -4.59 20.07 -0.03
N PRO A 98 -5.89 19.77 -0.27
CA PRO A 98 -6.25 18.69 -1.20
C PRO A 98 -5.77 18.93 -2.63
N GLN A 99 -5.61 20.19 -3.01
CA GLN A 99 -5.19 20.57 -4.36
C GLN A 99 -3.72 20.21 -4.66
N GLN A 100 -2.94 19.77 -3.69
CA GLN A 100 -1.55 19.33 -3.92
C GLN A 100 -1.46 18.23 -4.98
N LEU A 101 -2.48 17.39 -5.07
CA LEU A 101 -2.55 16.30 -6.04
C LEU A 101 -3.48 16.62 -7.21
N GLY A 102 -3.83 17.89 -7.39
CA GLY A 102 -4.70 18.32 -8.48
C GLY A 102 -6.12 17.78 -8.33
N SER A 103 -6.74 17.41 -9.45
CA SER A 103 -8.14 16.98 -9.48
C SER A 103 -8.42 15.65 -8.78
N GLU A 104 -7.38 14.86 -8.50
CA GLU A 104 -7.52 13.55 -7.87
C GLU A 104 -7.35 13.59 -6.34
N GLY A 105 -7.05 14.75 -5.78
CA GLY A 105 -6.74 14.88 -4.35
C GLY A 105 -7.82 14.34 -3.42
N GLU A 106 -9.09 14.67 -3.68
CA GLU A 106 -10.20 14.20 -2.85
C GLU A 106 -10.39 12.69 -2.93
N GLN A 107 -10.19 12.12 -4.12
CA GLN A 107 -10.31 10.68 -4.32
C GLN A 107 -9.15 9.93 -3.65
N VAL A 108 -7.94 10.50 -3.70
CA VAL A 108 -6.79 9.95 -2.98
C VAL A 108 -7.04 9.97 -1.47
N LEU A 109 -7.64 11.04 -0.96
CA LEU A 109 -8.04 11.12 0.44
C LEU A 109 -8.99 9.97 0.83
N SER A 110 -9.97 9.67 -0.02
CA SER A 110 -10.90 8.57 0.22
C SER A 110 -10.18 7.23 0.31
N GLU A 111 -9.22 6.99 -0.59
CA GLU A 111 -8.43 5.75 -0.58
C GLU A 111 -7.56 5.66 0.67
N LEU A 112 -6.94 6.76 1.06
CA LEU A 112 -6.13 6.79 2.29
C LEU A 112 -6.98 6.55 3.53
N LEU A 113 -8.21 7.04 3.57
CA LEU A 113 -9.13 6.77 4.68
C LEU A 113 -9.44 5.29 4.80
N GLU A 114 -9.66 4.60 3.68
CA GLU A 114 -9.86 3.15 3.67
C GLU A 114 -8.62 2.42 4.20
N TYR A 115 -7.44 2.85 3.79
CA TYR A 115 -6.18 2.29 4.28
C TYR A 115 -6.05 2.49 5.79
N ALA A 116 -6.38 3.68 6.29
CA ALA A 116 -6.32 3.97 7.72
C ALA A 116 -7.26 3.06 8.51
N GLN A 117 -8.45 2.79 7.99
CA GLN A 117 -9.41 1.90 8.64
C GLN A 117 -8.88 0.47 8.74
N VAL A 118 -8.35 -0.07 7.65
CA VAL A 118 -7.81 -1.43 7.63
C VAL A 118 -6.59 -1.55 8.53
N LEU A 119 -5.65 -0.62 8.41
CA LEU A 119 -4.43 -0.65 9.23
C LEU A 119 -4.73 -0.41 10.71
N GLY A 120 -5.75 0.39 11.02
CA GLY A 120 -6.19 0.57 12.40
C GLY A 120 -6.72 -0.72 13.02
N LYS A 121 -7.52 -1.48 12.28
CA LYS A 121 -8.02 -2.78 12.73
C LYS A 121 -6.88 -3.79 12.89
N ALA A 122 -5.94 -3.80 11.96
CA ALA A 122 -4.77 -4.68 12.03
C ALA A 122 -3.91 -4.35 13.25
N ARG A 123 -3.68 -3.05 13.52
CA ARG A 123 -2.93 -2.61 14.69
C ARG A 123 -3.60 -3.06 15.99
N ASP A 124 -4.92 -2.88 16.08
CA ASP A 124 -5.68 -3.25 17.28
C ASP A 124 -5.62 -4.75 17.57
N ARG A 125 -5.36 -5.56 16.55
CA ARG A 125 -5.20 -7.02 16.66
C ARG A 125 -3.75 -7.46 16.67
N GLU A 126 -2.81 -6.51 16.71
CA GLU A 126 -1.37 -6.76 16.70
C GLU A 126 -0.91 -7.57 15.47
N MET A 127 -1.55 -7.35 14.33
CA MET A 127 -1.23 -8.02 13.08
C MET A 127 -0.22 -7.21 12.29
N ARG A 128 0.62 -7.90 11.51
CA ARG A 128 1.57 -7.27 10.61
C ARG A 128 1.01 -7.22 9.20
N TRP A 129 1.62 -6.40 8.36
CA TRP A 129 1.14 -6.19 7.00
C TRP A 129 2.30 -5.89 6.06
N HIS A 130 2.02 -5.92 4.78
CA HIS A 130 2.86 -5.27 3.77
C HIS A 130 1.98 -4.73 2.65
N LEU A 131 2.58 -3.84 1.86
CA LEU A 131 1.93 -3.30 0.67
C LEU A 131 2.24 -4.22 -0.51
N ALA A 132 1.25 -4.48 -1.34
CA ALA A 132 1.42 -5.23 -2.58
C ALA A 132 0.90 -4.42 -3.75
N VAL A 133 1.32 -4.78 -4.95
CA VAL A 133 0.92 -4.09 -6.18
C VAL A 133 0.30 -5.11 -7.13
N SER A 134 -0.87 -4.77 -7.65
CA SER A 134 -1.54 -5.53 -8.70
C SER A 134 -1.47 -4.75 -10.00
N TRP A 135 -1.22 -5.44 -11.08
CA TRP A 135 -1.12 -4.85 -12.42
C TRP A 135 -2.38 -5.07 -13.26
N ARG A 136 -3.45 -5.50 -12.63
CA ARG A 136 -4.73 -5.76 -13.31
C ARG A 136 -5.75 -4.65 -13.10
#